data_3a674707c44184aab36e6ab84ba5adba
#
_entry.id   3a674707c44184aab36e6ab84ba5adba
#
_cell.length_a   1.000
_cell.length_b   1.000
_cell.length_c   1.000
_cell.angle_alpha   90.00
_cell.angle_beta   90.00
_cell.angle_gamma   90.00
#
_symmetry.space_group_name_H-M   'P 1'
#
loop_
_entity.id
_entity.type
_entity.pdbx_description
1 polymer ?
#
loop_
_entity_poly.entity_id
_entity_poly.type
_entity_poly.pdbx_seq_one_letter_code
_entity_poly.pdbx_strand_id
1 'polypeptide(L)'
;PGLARQLDELMASLDLATTARLVRAFTMYFHLANVAEQVHRMDVLTARSHRTAGWLEEAVGRILEAGPAGVQEVAAGLELRPVFTAHPTEVARRSMLTKLASLAELLEARGDPRATRADLAAIDRRLAETIDLMWQTDELRRTRPTPVDEARNLNFYLENIADHVIEPLSETIDRELERLGVLLGSDSFPVRFGTWVGGDRDGNPSVTPSVTLEVLALQHEHGLRSLIRAIEDLAAELSPSDRVVAISPELEASLDADRAALPAVHARFASLSAGEPYRMKLAYVHQRLTNTRERLAAGGDHLPGRDYRTAADLIGELCLMSASLEANRGTLLARGSVRSLIRRVAAVGFGMAVMDIREHASRHHLLLAELYDRLGELEVPYERLDRQARTGLLAAEMLGRRPLAPPAIRLSEDCLLYTS
;
A
#
# COMPACT_ATOMS: atom_id res chain seq x y z
N PRO A 1 -45.51 5.37 17.56
CA PRO A 1 -46.12 6.37 16.66
C PRO A 1 -46.09 7.79 17.25
N GLY A 2 -46.29 7.98 18.59
CA GLY A 2 -46.36 9.31 19.22
C GLY A 2 -44.99 10.06 19.24
N LEU A 3 -43.88 9.37 19.55
CA LEU A 3 -42.58 9.99 19.64
C LEU A 3 -42.05 10.48 18.27
N ALA A 4 -42.25 9.67 17.21
CA ALA A 4 -41.85 10.06 15.86
C ALA A 4 -42.57 11.33 15.40
N ARG A 5 -43.89 11.40 15.66
CA ARG A 5 -44.71 12.58 15.31
C ARG A 5 -44.29 13.85 16.09
N GLN A 6 -43.97 13.70 17.38
CA GLN A 6 -43.47 14.80 18.20
C GLN A 6 -42.08 15.28 17.70
N LEU A 7 -41.23 14.35 17.27
CA LEU A 7 -39.93 14.67 16.67
C LEU A 7 -40.07 15.41 15.34
N ASP A 8 -40.98 14.96 14.47
CA ASP A 8 -41.29 15.60 13.20
C ASP A 8 -41.82 17.05 13.41
N GLU A 9 -42.74 17.23 14.35
CA GLU A 9 -43.27 18.55 14.72
C GLU A 9 -42.16 19.48 15.29
N LEU A 10 -41.29 18.94 16.15
CA LEU A 10 -40.17 19.68 16.68
C LEU A 10 -39.17 20.08 15.56
N MET A 11 -38.77 19.13 14.70
CA MET A 11 -37.88 19.39 13.58
C MET A 11 -38.43 20.42 12.61
N ALA A 12 -39.75 20.36 12.32
CA ALA A 12 -40.42 21.33 11.46
C ALA A 12 -40.46 22.76 12.08
N SER A 13 -40.34 22.89 13.40
CA SER A 13 -40.34 24.19 14.10
C SER A 13 -38.97 24.87 14.16
N LEU A 14 -37.89 24.16 13.82
CA LEU A 14 -36.52 24.69 13.93
C LEU A 14 -36.12 25.51 12.69
N ASP A 15 -35.38 26.59 12.92
CA ASP A 15 -34.76 27.32 11.82
C ASP A 15 -33.58 26.54 11.22
N LEU A 16 -33.20 26.88 9.99
CA LEU A 16 -32.15 26.20 9.23
C LEU A 16 -30.81 26.19 9.98
N ALA A 17 -30.47 27.29 10.67
CA ALA A 17 -29.18 27.37 11.39
C ALA A 17 -29.16 26.46 12.61
N THR A 18 -30.28 26.32 13.32
CA THR A 18 -30.40 25.40 14.46
C THR A 18 -30.45 23.94 13.98
N THR A 19 -31.14 23.65 12.89
CA THR A 19 -31.17 22.34 12.27
C THR A 19 -29.74 21.92 11.83
N ALA A 20 -29.00 22.80 11.16
CA ALA A 20 -27.61 22.52 10.76
C ALA A 20 -26.71 22.25 11.97
N ARG A 21 -26.86 23.00 13.07
CA ARG A 21 -26.11 22.76 14.32
C ARG A 21 -26.44 21.41 14.96
N LEU A 22 -27.70 21.02 14.96
CA LEU A 22 -28.12 19.71 15.46
C LEU A 22 -27.55 18.57 14.63
N VAL A 23 -27.68 18.64 13.29
CA VAL A 23 -27.08 17.64 12.39
C VAL A 23 -25.59 17.50 12.68
N ARG A 24 -24.88 18.62 12.78
CA ARG A 24 -23.44 18.63 13.10
C ARG A 24 -23.14 17.99 14.46
N ALA A 25 -23.94 18.27 15.48
CA ALA A 25 -23.77 17.67 16.80
C ALA A 25 -23.98 16.14 16.76
N PHE A 26 -24.98 15.66 16.00
CA PHE A 26 -25.20 14.22 15.79
C PHE A 26 -24.05 13.57 15.03
N THR A 27 -23.57 14.17 13.94
CA THR A 27 -22.42 13.65 13.18
C THR A 27 -21.20 13.55 14.07
N MET A 28 -20.90 14.59 14.84
CA MET A 28 -19.78 14.60 15.80
C MET A 28 -19.93 13.49 16.85
N TYR A 29 -21.14 13.34 17.42
CA TYR A 29 -21.43 12.26 18.37
C TYR A 29 -21.12 10.88 17.77
N PHE A 30 -21.58 10.62 16.54
CA PHE A 30 -21.31 9.35 15.88
C PHE A 30 -19.84 9.13 15.58
N HIS A 31 -19.10 10.16 15.18
CA HIS A 31 -17.64 10.06 15.02
C HIS A 31 -16.95 9.67 16.33
N LEU A 32 -17.29 10.34 17.42
CA LEU A 32 -16.71 10.05 18.74
C LEU A 32 -17.10 8.67 19.24
N ALA A 33 -18.36 8.27 19.08
CA ALA A 33 -18.86 6.95 19.45
C ALA A 33 -18.13 5.84 18.65
N ASN A 34 -17.98 6.03 17.33
CA ASN A 34 -17.29 5.07 16.47
C ASN A 34 -15.81 4.92 16.86
N VAL A 35 -15.10 6.01 17.13
CA VAL A 35 -13.70 5.93 17.57
C VAL A 35 -13.60 5.23 18.92
N ALA A 36 -14.46 5.57 19.89
CA ALA A 36 -14.49 4.91 21.19
C ALA A 36 -14.82 3.41 21.08
N GLU A 37 -15.76 3.05 20.21
CA GLU A 37 -16.10 1.65 19.94
C GLU A 37 -14.92 0.89 19.29
N GLN A 38 -14.22 1.51 18.33
CA GLN A 38 -13.06 0.92 17.69
C GLN A 38 -11.95 0.65 18.71
N VAL A 39 -11.59 1.62 19.55
CA VAL A 39 -10.58 1.45 20.62
C VAL A 39 -11.02 0.36 21.60
N HIS A 40 -12.27 0.39 22.09
CA HIS A 40 -12.80 -0.64 22.96
C HIS A 40 -12.79 -2.03 22.31
N ARG A 41 -13.14 -2.12 21.03
CA ARG A 41 -13.09 -3.38 20.27
C ARG A 41 -11.66 -3.94 20.22
N MET A 42 -10.66 -3.06 19.99
CA MET A 42 -9.26 -3.47 20.01
C MET A 42 -8.84 -4.00 21.39
N ASP A 43 -9.23 -3.33 22.47
CA ASP A 43 -8.98 -3.80 23.83
C ASP A 43 -9.60 -5.18 24.09
N VAL A 44 -10.85 -5.39 23.67
CA VAL A 44 -11.54 -6.68 23.80
C VAL A 44 -10.85 -7.77 22.98
N LEU A 45 -10.45 -7.47 21.75
CA LEU A 45 -9.75 -8.42 20.89
C LEU A 45 -8.37 -8.78 21.47
N THR A 46 -7.63 -7.79 21.96
CA THR A 46 -6.34 -7.99 22.63
C THR A 46 -6.50 -8.85 23.88
N ALA A 47 -7.47 -8.52 24.75
CA ALA A 47 -7.75 -9.32 25.95
C ALA A 47 -8.23 -10.75 25.61
N ARG A 48 -8.88 -10.95 24.48
CA ARG A 48 -9.28 -12.25 23.96
C ARG A 48 -8.06 -13.02 23.42
N SER A 49 -7.18 -12.39 22.66
CA SER A 49 -5.97 -13.03 22.11
C SER A 49 -5.01 -13.53 23.19
N HIS A 50 -5.01 -12.92 24.37
CA HIS A 50 -4.26 -13.41 25.53
C HIS A 50 -4.86 -14.66 26.18
N ARG A 51 -6.12 -15.01 25.90
CA ARG A 51 -6.85 -16.11 26.54
C ARG A 51 -7.21 -17.25 25.59
N THR A 52 -7.27 -16.99 24.31
CA THR A 52 -7.63 -17.96 23.27
C THR A 52 -6.68 -17.85 22.12
N ALA A 53 -6.39 -18.97 21.44
CA ALA A 53 -5.64 -18.97 20.20
C ALA A 53 -6.27 -18.02 19.18
N GLY A 54 -5.44 -17.30 18.43
CA GLY A 54 -5.89 -16.49 17.31
C GLY A 54 -6.43 -17.38 16.18
N TRP A 55 -7.28 -16.83 15.31
CA TRP A 55 -7.86 -17.58 14.18
C TRP A 55 -6.81 -18.21 13.26
N LEU A 56 -5.64 -17.57 13.06
CA LEU A 56 -4.53 -18.12 12.29
C LEU A 56 -3.89 -19.30 13.04
N GLU A 57 -3.68 -19.16 14.33
CA GLU A 57 -3.16 -20.23 15.19
C GLU A 57 -4.10 -21.44 15.23
N GLU A 58 -5.41 -21.22 15.31
CA GLU A 58 -6.42 -22.27 15.22
C GLU A 58 -6.42 -22.97 13.83
N ALA A 59 -6.25 -22.20 12.75
CA ALA A 59 -6.14 -22.74 11.41
C ALA A 59 -4.90 -23.64 11.26
N VAL A 60 -3.76 -23.17 11.76
CA VAL A 60 -2.51 -23.94 11.78
C VAL A 60 -2.65 -25.20 12.61
N GLY A 61 -3.31 -25.13 13.78
CA GLY A 61 -3.62 -26.30 14.62
C GLY A 61 -4.42 -27.34 13.84
N ARG A 62 -5.45 -26.96 13.11
CA ARG A 62 -6.25 -27.89 12.27
C ARG A 62 -5.43 -28.52 11.14
N ILE A 63 -4.50 -27.77 10.54
CA ILE A 63 -3.61 -28.30 9.49
C ILE A 63 -2.65 -29.35 10.09
N LEU A 64 -2.09 -29.09 11.28
CA LEU A 64 -1.22 -30.05 11.99
C LEU A 64 -1.96 -31.33 12.34
N GLU A 65 -3.22 -31.25 12.78
CA GLU A 65 -4.07 -32.42 13.08
C GLU A 65 -4.41 -33.21 11.80
N ALA A 66 -4.65 -32.54 10.68
CA ALA A 66 -4.97 -33.18 9.40
C ALA A 66 -3.75 -33.79 8.70
N GLY A 67 -2.54 -33.43 9.12
CA GLY A 67 -1.26 -33.83 8.53
C GLY A 67 -0.70 -32.77 7.56
N PRO A 68 0.54 -32.34 7.75
CA PRO A 68 1.14 -31.20 7.04
C PRO A 68 1.65 -31.54 5.61
N ALA A 69 1.25 -32.69 5.03
CA ALA A 69 1.72 -33.06 3.69
C ALA A 69 1.29 -32.03 2.63
N GLY A 70 2.25 -31.57 1.83
CA GLY A 70 2.00 -30.56 0.76
C GLY A 70 1.87 -29.11 1.23
N VAL A 71 1.94 -28.83 2.53
CA VAL A 71 1.76 -27.47 3.07
C VAL A 71 2.83 -26.50 2.55
N GLN A 72 4.08 -26.95 2.35
CA GLN A 72 5.16 -26.12 1.80
C GLN A 72 4.84 -25.65 0.37
N GLU A 73 4.28 -26.52 -0.45
CA GLU A 73 3.92 -26.20 -1.84
C GLU A 73 2.75 -25.20 -1.88
N VAL A 74 1.73 -25.42 -1.05
CA VAL A 74 0.60 -24.50 -0.91
C VAL A 74 1.05 -23.13 -0.38
N ALA A 75 1.90 -23.11 0.64
CA ALA A 75 2.40 -21.86 1.23
C ALA A 75 3.28 -21.06 0.25
N ALA A 76 4.03 -21.73 -0.62
CA ALA A 76 4.83 -21.07 -1.67
C ALA A 76 3.96 -20.35 -2.71
N GLY A 77 2.73 -20.86 -2.95
CA GLY A 77 1.75 -20.24 -3.85
C GLY A 77 0.72 -19.35 -3.17
N LEU A 78 0.81 -19.16 -1.84
CA LEU A 78 -0.16 -18.35 -1.11
C LEU A 78 -0.04 -16.87 -1.48
N GLU A 79 -1.13 -16.29 -1.96
CA GLU A 79 -1.26 -14.85 -2.17
C GLU A 79 -2.61 -14.37 -1.61
N LEU A 80 -2.56 -13.40 -0.72
CA LEU A 80 -3.71 -12.69 -0.17
C LEU A 80 -3.66 -11.26 -0.67
N ARG A 81 -4.69 -10.83 -1.41
CA ARG A 81 -4.75 -9.49 -1.98
C ARG A 81 -6.02 -8.75 -1.53
N PRO A 82 -5.99 -8.09 -0.37
CA PRO A 82 -7.05 -7.15 -0.01
C PRO A 82 -7.13 -6.02 -1.04
N VAL A 83 -8.32 -5.81 -1.61
CA VAL A 83 -8.54 -4.77 -2.62
C VAL A 83 -9.28 -3.60 -1.98
N PHE A 84 -8.66 -2.42 -2.02
CA PHE A 84 -9.21 -1.19 -1.49
C PHE A 84 -9.94 -0.43 -2.58
N THR A 85 -11.08 0.13 -2.22
CA THR A 85 -11.87 0.99 -3.09
C THR A 85 -12.32 2.24 -2.33
N ALA A 86 -12.57 3.33 -3.05
CA ALA A 86 -13.22 4.50 -2.48
C ALA A 86 -14.73 4.35 -2.60
N HIS A 87 -15.46 4.75 -1.56
CA HIS A 87 -16.91 4.81 -1.64
C HIS A 87 -17.35 6.23 -2.03
N PRO A 88 -18.26 6.41 -2.99
CA PRO A 88 -18.68 7.73 -3.47
C PRO A 88 -19.26 8.66 -2.39
N THR A 89 -19.66 8.09 -1.25
CA THR A 89 -20.18 8.84 -0.09
C THR A 89 -19.09 9.27 0.89
N GLU A 90 -17.84 8.86 0.68
CA GLU A 90 -16.71 9.26 1.54
C GLU A 90 -16.24 10.66 1.17
N VAL A 91 -16.98 11.65 1.65
CA VAL A 91 -16.68 13.09 1.44
C VAL A 91 -15.90 13.71 2.59
N ALA A 92 -15.44 12.92 3.55
CA ALA A 92 -14.68 13.41 4.70
C ALA A 92 -13.36 14.05 4.26
N ARG A 93 -13.02 15.20 4.87
CA ARG A 93 -11.74 15.85 4.63
C ARG A 93 -10.62 15.11 5.34
N ARG A 94 -9.44 15.04 4.73
CA ARG A 94 -8.23 14.47 5.35
C ARG A 94 -7.95 15.07 6.74
N SER A 95 -8.19 16.37 6.91
CA SER A 95 -8.06 17.03 8.21
C SER A 95 -8.97 16.45 9.29
N MET A 96 -10.15 15.92 8.92
CA MET A 96 -11.05 15.24 9.85
C MET A 96 -10.51 13.84 10.18
N LEU A 97 -10.08 13.08 9.17
CA LEU A 97 -9.49 11.74 9.35
C LEU A 97 -8.27 11.77 10.28
N THR A 98 -7.38 12.75 10.10
CA THR A 98 -6.21 12.94 10.98
C THR A 98 -6.63 13.21 12.44
N LYS A 99 -7.68 14.01 12.67
CA LYS A 99 -8.19 14.26 14.02
C LYS A 99 -8.83 13.03 14.66
N LEU A 100 -9.55 12.23 13.87
CA LEU A 100 -10.12 10.96 14.34
C LEU A 100 -9.02 9.96 14.72
N ALA A 101 -7.95 9.86 13.93
CA ALA A 101 -6.78 9.05 14.27
C ALA A 101 -6.11 9.54 15.58
N SER A 102 -5.90 10.86 15.72
CA SER A 102 -5.36 11.43 16.95
C SER A 102 -6.24 11.20 18.19
N LEU A 103 -7.57 11.20 18.01
CA LEU A 103 -8.49 10.82 19.10
C LEU A 103 -8.34 9.35 19.51
N ALA A 104 -8.17 8.43 18.55
CA ALA A 104 -7.95 7.03 18.85
C ALA A 104 -6.66 6.84 19.66
N GLU A 105 -5.54 7.44 19.22
CA GLU A 105 -4.25 7.41 19.92
C GLU A 105 -4.36 7.97 21.37
N LEU A 106 -5.08 9.07 21.53
CA LEU A 106 -5.28 9.67 22.86
C LEU A 106 -6.15 8.79 23.77
N LEU A 107 -7.18 8.12 23.23
CA LEU A 107 -8.00 7.18 23.99
C LEU A 107 -7.22 5.94 24.39
N GLU A 108 -6.36 5.41 23.51
CA GLU A 108 -5.45 4.31 23.85
C GLU A 108 -4.46 4.72 24.94
N ALA A 109 -3.82 5.89 24.80
CA ALA A 109 -2.90 6.42 25.82
C ALA A 109 -3.61 6.65 27.18
N ARG A 110 -4.90 7.04 27.16
CA ARG A 110 -5.70 7.20 28.37
C ARG A 110 -5.98 5.88 29.07
N GLY A 111 -6.04 4.78 28.31
CA GLY A 111 -6.21 3.42 28.83
C GLY A 111 -4.92 2.79 29.39
N ASP A 112 -3.74 3.40 29.23
CA ASP A 112 -2.47 2.86 29.73
C ASP A 112 -2.48 2.86 31.28
N PRO A 113 -2.38 1.69 31.95
CA PRO A 113 -2.38 1.59 33.40
C PRO A 113 -1.15 2.27 34.06
N ARG A 114 -0.12 2.62 33.26
CA ARG A 114 1.08 3.32 33.73
C ARG A 114 0.91 4.85 33.72
N ALA A 115 -0.16 5.37 33.11
CA ALA A 115 -0.40 6.80 33.02
C ALA A 115 -0.59 7.41 34.41
N THR A 116 0.18 8.44 34.71
CA THR A 116 0.06 9.22 35.95
C THR A 116 -1.17 10.12 35.92
N ARG A 117 -1.55 10.68 37.09
CA ARG A 117 -2.62 11.69 37.14
C ARG A 117 -2.32 12.92 36.26
N ALA A 118 -1.04 13.31 36.17
CA ALA A 118 -0.62 14.42 35.33
C ALA A 118 -0.77 14.09 33.84
N ASP A 119 -0.39 12.86 33.43
CA ASP A 119 -0.56 12.38 32.08
C ASP A 119 -2.04 12.32 31.67
N LEU A 120 -2.89 11.76 32.53
CA LEU A 120 -4.34 11.69 32.30
C LEU A 120 -4.95 13.10 32.15
N ALA A 121 -4.55 14.06 32.99
CA ALA A 121 -5.02 15.43 32.88
C ALA A 121 -4.55 16.13 31.58
N ALA A 122 -3.34 15.82 31.12
CA ALA A 122 -2.82 16.29 29.84
C ALA A 122 -3.57 15.68 28.65
N ILE A 123 -3.82 14.38 28.69
CA ILE A 123 -4.58 13.63 27.68
C ILE A 123 -6.02 14.15 27.59
N ASP A 124 -6.71 14.30 28.74
CA ASP A 124 -8.10 14.80 28.78
C ASP A 124 -8.21 16.21 28.18
N ARG A 125 -7.25 17.08 28.49
CA ARG A 125 -7.17 18.40 27.88
C ARG A 125 -6.97 18.32 26.36
N ARG A 126 -6.07 17.44 25.89
CA ARG A 126 -5.80 17.27 24.46
C ARG A 126 -6.99 16.66 23.71
N LEU A 127 -7.73 15.74 24.34
CA LEU A 127 -8.99 15.23 23.81
C LEU A 127 -10.01 16.35 23.63
N ALA A 128 -10.20 17.20 24.65
CA ALA A 128 -11.10 18.34 24.56
C ALA A 128 -10.70 19.33 23.46
N GLU A 129 -9.42 19.66 23.33
CA GLU A 129 -8.89 20.51 22.25
C GLU A 129 -9.16 19.89 20.86
N THR A 130 -8.93 18.58 20.71
CA THR A 130 -9.15 17.90 19.43
C THR A 130 -10.63 17.87 19.05
N ILE A 131 -11.53 17.62 20.02
CA ILE A 131 -12.98 17.67 19.81
C ILE A 131 -13.43 19.08 19.42
N ASP A 132 -12.92 20.12 20.07
CA ASP A 132 -13.23 21.50 19.73
C ASP A 132 -12.73 21.88 18.33
N LEU A 133 -11.51 21.45 17.97
CA LEU A 133 -10.97 21.59 16.60
C LEU A 133 -11.84 20.88 15.56
N MET A 134 -12.35 19.67 15.88
CA MET A 134 -13.27 18.97 14.99
C MET A 134 -14.59 19.73 14.84
N TRP A 135 -15.13 20.24 15.94
CA TRP A 135 -16.33 21.07 15.91
C TRP A 135 -16.20 22.31 15.04
N GLN A 136 -15.02 22.93 14.99
CA GLN A 136 -14.72 24.11 14.18
C GLN A 136 -14.22 23.78 12.77
N THR A 137 -13.98 22.50 12.45
CA THR A 137 -13.53 22.07 11.11
C THR A 137 -14.76 21.83 10.22
N ASP A 138 -14.72 22.32 8.98
CA ASP A 138 -15.70 21.96 7.98
C ASP A 138 -15.48 20.49 7.55
N GLU A 139 -16.41 19.64 7.90
CA GLU A 139 -16.30 18.18 7.76
C GLU A 139 -16.38 17.73 6.31
N LEU A 140 -17.30 18.33 5.56
CA LEU A 140 -17.63 17.90 4.22
C LEU A 140 -16.89 18.72 3.17
N ARG A 141 -16.49 18.06 2.09
CA ARG A 141 -16.07 18.76 0.88
C ARG A 141 -17.32 19.34 0.20
N ARG A 142 -17.20 20.58 -0.29
CA ARG A 142 -18.27 21.27 -1.04
C ARG A 142 -18.45 20.72 -2.45
N THR A 143 -17.45 20.06 -2.97
CA THR A 143 -17.42 19.44 -4.30
C THR A 143 -17.26 17.93 -4.16
N ARG A 144 -17.83 17.17 -5.08
CA ARG A 144 -17.58 15.73 -5.16
C ARG A 144 -16.10 15.48 -5.31
N PRO A 145 -15.51 14.48 -4.59
CA PRO A 145 -14.11 14.12 -4.76
C PRO A 145 -13.88 13.66 -6.20
N THR A 146 -12.75 14.06 -6.75
CA THR A 146 -12.26 13.52 -8.00
C THR A 146 -11.59 12.17 -7.77
N PRO A 147 -11.41 11.31 -8.78
CA PRO A 147 -10.67 10.05 -8.62
C PRO A 147 -9.25 10.25 -8.06
N VAL A 148 -8.61 11.37 -8.36
CA VAL A 148 -7.30 11.75 -7.79
C VAL A 148 -7.41 12.10 -6.30
N ASP A 149 -8.50 12.74 -5.88
CA ASP A 149 -8.75 13.00 -4.46
C ASP A 149 -9.00 11.71 -3.68
N GLU A 150 -9.73 10.77 -4.29
CA GLU A 150 -9.94 9.43 -3.73
C GLU A 150 -8.62 8.68 -3.57
N ALA A 151 -7.74 8.74 -4.59
CA ALA A 151 -6.41 8.15 -4.53
C ALA A 151 -5.53 8.77 -3.42
N ARG A 152 -5.61 10.08 -3.21
CA ARG A 152 -4.90 10.73 -2.09
C ARG A 152 -5.39 10.26 -0.72
N ASN A 153 -6.70 10.03 -0.59
CA ASN A 153 -7.24 9.49 0.65
C ASN A 153 -6.82 8.03 0.85
N LEU A 154 -6.89 7.22 -0.20
CA LEU A 154 -6.45 5.82 -0.15
C LEU A 154 -4.97 5.69 0.26
N ASN A 155 -4.10 6.50 -0.34
CA ASN A 155 -2.67 6.47 -0.03
C ASN A 155 -2.39 6.75 1.46
N PHE A 156 -3.19 7.58 2.12
CA PHE A 156 -3.08 7.79 3.56
C PHE A 156 -3.29 6.48 4.36
N TYR A 157 -4.29 5.68 3.98
CA TYR A 157 -4.52 4.39 4.65
C TYR A 157 -3.44 3.37 4.31
N LEU A 158 -2.99 3.33 3.05
CA LEU A 158 -1.93 2.41 2.63
C LEU A 158 -0.57 2.74 3.28
N GLU A 159 -0.24 4.04 3.45
CA GLU A 159 0.94 4.47 4.21
C GLU A 159 0.85 3.98 5.67
N ASN A 160 -0.31 4.15 6.32
CA ASN A 160 -0.52 3.70 7.69
C ASN A 160 -0.38 2.18 7.84
N ILE A 161 -0.93 1.42 6.88
CA ILE A 161 -0.77 -0.04 6.83
C ILE A 161 0.71 -0.42 6.64
N ALA A 162 1.41 0.26 5.73
CA ALA A 162 2.83 0.00 5.48
C ALA A 162 3.70 0.28 6.70
N ASP A 163 3.38 1.34 7.44
CA ASP A 163 4.17 1.79 8.60
C ASP A 163 3.89 0.98 9.88
N HIS A 164 2.66 0.46 10.07
CA HIS A 164 2.25 -0.09 11.37
C HIS A 164 1.66 -1.50 11.34
N VAL A 165 1.27 -2.02 10.17
CA VAL A 165 0.56 -3.30 10.08
C VAL A 165 1.41 -4.41 9.47
N ILE A 166 2.23 -4.09 8.46
CA ILE A 166 2.96 -5.12 7.70
C ILE A 166 3.94 -5.88 8.59
N GLU A 167 4.70 -5.19 9.44
CA GLU A 167 5.69 -5.82 10.31
C GLU A 167 5.06 -6.81 11.29
N PRO A 168 4.12 -6.43 12.17
CA PRO A 168 3.53 -7.38 13.13
C PRO A 168 2.73 -8.49 12.44
N LEU A 169 2.12 -8.21 11.28
CA LEU A 169 1.46 -9.23 10.48
C LEU A 169 2.46 -10.24 9.91
N SER A 170 3.60 -9.76 9.40
CA SER A 170 4.68 -10.60 8.87
C SER A 170 5.24 -11.53 9.94
N GLU A 171 5.55 -11.01 11.13
CA GLU A 171 6.04 -11.80 12.26
C GLU A 171 5.04 -12.87 12.68
N THR A 172 3.75 -12.53 12.66
CA THR A 172 2.70 -13.50 13.00
C THR A 172 2.59 -14.60 11.96
N ILE A 173 2.61 -14.25 10.67
CA ILE A 173 2.57 -15.23 9.58
C ILE A 173 3.81 -16.13 9.62
N ASP A 174 5.01 -15.55 9.73
CA ASP A 174 6.26 -16.31 9.77
C ASP A 174 6.24 -17.31 10.95
N ARG A 175 5.88 -16.87 12.15
CA ARG A 175 5.79 -17.73 13.34
C ARG A 175 4.81 -18.89 13.16
N GLU A 176 3.64 -18.64 12.62
CA GLU A 176 2.63 -19.66 12.44
C GLU A 176 2.98 -20.65 11.32
N LEU A 177 3.63 -20.19 10.25
CA LEU A 177 4.13 -21.07 9.20
C LEU A 177 5.33 -21.92 9.67
N GLU A 178 6.23 -21.35 10.49
CA GLU A 178 7.32 -22.11 11.11
C GLU A 178 6.80 -23.30 11.95
N ARG A 179 5.65 -23.18 12.61
CA ARG A 179 5.00 -24.28 13.32
C ARG A 179 4.59 -25.43 12.40
N LEU A 180 4.31 -25.14 11.14
CA LEU A 180 4.03 -26.12 10.08
C LEU A 180 5.30 -26.67 9.40
N GLY A 181 6.50 -26.21 9.84
CA GLY A 181 7.77 -26.53 9.19
C GLY A 181 7.97 -25.81 7.85
N VAL A 182 7.19 -24.75 7.59
CA VAL A 182 7.25 -23.94 6.37
C VAL A 182 8.10 -22.70 6.63
N LEU A 183 9.12 -22.49 5.81
CA LEU A 183 9.92 -21.28 5.80
C LEU A 183 9.62 -20.50 4.54
N LEU A 184 9.08 -19.30 4.68
CA LEU A 184 8.95 -18.37 3.56
C LEU A 184 10.33 -17.82 3.18
N GLY A 185 10.60 -17.70 1.90
CA GLY A 185 11.80 -17.03 1.39
C GLY A 185 11.93 -15.62 2.00
N SER A 186 13.16 -15.15 2.19
CA SER A 186 13.39 -13.81 2.75
C SER A 186 12.78 -12.69 1.88
N ASP A 187 12.68 -12.94 0.59
CA ASP A 187 12.20 -12.04 -0.47
C ASP A 187 10.70 -12.17 -0.77
N SER A 188 9.99 -13.11 -0.12
CA SER A 188 8.56 -13.35 -0.36
C SER A 188 7.69 -12.93 0.82
N PHE A 189 6.52 -12.35 0.51
CA PHE A 189 5.48 -12.06 1.48
C PHE A 189 4.10 -12.36 0.86
N PRO A 190 3.23 -13.14 1.52
CA PRO A 190 2.01 -13.62 0.89
C PRO A 190 0.91 -12.56 0.81
N VAL A 191 1.10 -11.39 1.43
CA VAL A 191 0.08 -10.33 1.43
C VAL A 191 0.53 -9.20 0.52
N ARG A 192 -0.33 -8.83 -0.43
CA ARG A 192 -0.18 -7.69 -1.33
C ARG A 192 -1.46 -6.88 -1.32
N PHE A 193 -1.41 -5.63 -1.69
CA PHE A 193 -2.58 -4.77 -1.70
C PHE A 193 -3.00 -4.47 -3.14
N GLY A 194 -4.30 -4.43 -3.37
CA GLY A 194 -4.90 -4.04 -4.63
C GLY A 194 -5.79 -2.82 -4.47
N THR A 195 -6.08 -2.14 -5.56
CA THR A 195 -7.05 -1.02 -5.59
C THR A 195 -7.73 -0.90 -6.95
N TRP A 196 -8.93 -0.34 -6.93
CA TRP A 196 -9.66 0.06 -8.14
C TRP A 196 -9.68 1.58 -8.32
N VAL A 197 -9.18 2.33 -7.34
CA VAL A 197 -9.20 3.80 -7.38
C VAL A 197 -8.31 4.29 -8.51
N GLY A 198 -8.90 5.02 -9.44
CA GLY A 198 -8.23 5.47 -10.67
C GLY A 198 -8.16 4.45 -11.80
N GLY A 199 -8.59 3.19 -11.57
CA GLY A 199 -8.64 2.12 -12.57
C GLY A 199 -10.05 1.67 -12.94
N ASP A 200 -11.07 2.04 -12.15
CA ASP A 200 -12.46 1.64 -12.39
C ASP A 200 -13.16 2.60 -13.34
N ARG A 201 -13.18 2.23 -14.62
CA ARG A 201 -13.81 3.00 -15.71
C ARG A 201 -15.25 2.55 -15.98
N ASP A 202 -15.68 1.46 -15.34
CA ASP A 202 -17.02 0.93 -15.57
C ASP A 202 -18.08 1.86 -14.92
N GLY A 203 -18.75 2.62 -15.77
CA GLY A 203 -19.77 3.58 -15.35
C GLY A 203 -19.26 4.89 -14.74
N ASN A 204 -17.94 5.13 -14.67
CA ASN A 204 -17.37 6.38 -14.18
C ASN A 204 -16.64 7.17 -15.27
N PRO A 205 -17.29 8.14 -15.94
CA PRO A 205 -16.69 8.92 -17.03
C PRO A 205 -15.53 9.82 -16.55
N SER A 206 -15.37 10.03 -15.25
CA SER A 206 -14.27 10.82 -14.67
C SER A 206 -12.96 10.03 -14.58
N VAL A 207 -12.99 8.70 -14.72
CA VAL A 207 -11.79 7.85 -14.75
C VAL A 207 -11.33 7.71 -16.21
N THR A 208 -10.54 8.67 -16.64
CA THR A 208 -9.91 8.67 -17.95
C THR A 208 -8.53 8.05 -17.92
N PRO A 209 -7.90 7.73 -19.05
CA PRO A 209 -6.52 7.28 -19.14
C PRO A 209 -5.52 8.17 -18.44
N SER A 210 -5.63 9.46 -18.69
CA SER A 210 -4.75 10.45 -18.06
C SER A 210 -4.91 10.44 -16.53
N VAL A 211 -6.15 10.30 -16.03
CA VAL A 211 -6.41 10.16 -14.59
C VAL A 211 -5.80 8.87 -14.03
N THR A 212 -5.88 7.75 -14.74
CA THR A 212 -5.23 6.50 -14.32
C THR A 212 -3.72 6.69 -14.17
N LEU A 213 -3.07 7.31 -15.16
CA LEU A 213 -1.62 7.59 -15.10
C LEU A 213 -1.28 8.57 -13.97
N GLU A 214 -2.10 9.61 -13.75
CA GLU A 214 -1.92 10.55 -12.64
C GLU A 214 -2.02 9.84 -11.28
N VAL A 215 -2.99 8.94 -11.10
CA VAL A 215 -3.14 8.16 -9.87
C VAL A 215 -1.97 7.21 -9.67
N LEU A 216 -1.49 6.52 -10.71
CA LEU A 216 -0.30 5.67 -10.63
C LEU A 216 0.94 6.48 -10.25
N ALA A 217 1.15 7.65 -10.86
CA ALA A 217 2.26 8.54 -10.50
C ALA A 217 2.17 9.00 -9.03
N LEU A 218 0.97 9.32 -8.55
CA LEU A 218 0.72 9.68 -7.16
C LEU A 218 1.03 8.51 -6.19
N GLN A 219 0.63 7.29 -6.54
CA GLN A 219 0.94 6.09 -5.75
C GLN A 219 2.44 5.84 -5.67
N HIS A 220 3.17 5.96 -6.80
CA HIS A 220 4.63 5.81 -6.81
C HIS A 220 5.33 6.88 -5.97
N GLU A 221 4.89 8.14 -6.05
CA GLU A 221 5.45 9.22 -5.23
C GLU A 221 5.29 8.92 -3.72
N HIS A 222 4.10 8.47 -3.31
CA HIS A 222 3.83 8.10 -1.92
C HIS A 222 4.61 6.87 -1.47
N GLY A 223 4.64 5.81 -2.28
CA GLY A 223 5.34 4.57 -1.98
C GLY A 223 6.85 4.77 -1.85
N LEU A 224 7.46 5.44 -2.81
CA LEU A 224 8.90 5.71 -2.78
C LEU A 224 9.30 6.63 -1.62
N ARG A 225 8.50 7.66 -1.31
CA ARG A 225 8.75 8.51 -0.15
C ARG A 225 8.65 7.74 1.16
N SER A 226 7.69 6.83 1.29
CA SER A 226 7.54 5.94 2.44
C SER A 226 8.74 5.00 2.59
N LEU A 227 9.21 4.40 1.48
CA LEU A 227 10.40 3.54 1.49
C LEU A 227 11.69 4.30 1.79
N ILE A 228 11.86 5.53 1.28
CA ILE A 228 13.01 6.38 1.59
C ILE A 228 13.10 6.62 3.10
N ARG A 229 11.98 6.97 3.76
CA ARG A 229 11.94 7.12 5.23
C ARG A 229 12.33 5.83 5.94
N ALA A 230 11.79 4.69 5.51
CA ALA A 230 12.12 3.40 6.11
C ALA A 230 13.61 3.02 5.96
N ILE A 231 14.26 3.41 4.85
CA ILE A 231 15.71 3.27 4.67
C ILE A 231 16.48 4.21 5.60
N GLU A 232 16.01 5.44 5.82
CA GLU A 232 16.62 6.39 6.76
C GLU A 232 16.56 5.87 8.20
N ASP A 233 15.41 5.34 8.61
CA ASP A 233 15.20 4.74 9.91
C ASP A 233 16.13 3.52 10.11
N LEU A 234 16.18 2.61 9.13
CA LEU A 234 17.08 1.47 9.16
C LEU A 234 18.56 1.90 9.20
N ALA A 235 18.94 2.95 8.48
CA ALA A 235 20.30 3.47 8.50
C ALA A 235 20.67 4.12 9.85
N ALA A 236 19.69 4.65 10.58
CA ALA A 236 19.90 5.16 11.94
C ALA A 236 20.18 4.02 12.94
N GLU A 237 19.52 2.87 12.78
CA GLU A 237 19.67 1.71 13.65
C GLU A 237 20.87 0.84 13.29
N LEU A 238 21.12 0.58 12.00
CA LEU A 238 22.05 -0.44 11.51
C LEU A 238 23.49 0.10 11.43
N SER A 239 24.22 -0.04 12.52
CA SER A 239 25.59 0.46 12.67
C SER A 239 26.68 -0.61 12.97
N PRO A 240 26.60 -1.88 12.48
CA PRO A 240 27.68 -2.83 12.69
C PRO A 240 28.98 -2.32 12.04
N SER A 241 30.07 -2.39 12.82
CA SER A 241 31.38 -1.94 12.37
C SER A 241 32.21 -3.10 11.82
N ASP A 242 32.88 -2.88 10.68
CA ASP A 242 33.82 -3.83 10.06
C ASP A 242 35.05 -4.12 10.94
N ARG A 243 35.34 -3.25 11.94
CA ARG A 243 36.36 -3.47 12.96
C ARG A 243 35.97 -4.52 14.00
N VAL A 244 34.66 -4.79 14.13
CA VAL A 244 34.12 -5.74 15.12
C VAL A 244 33.67 -7.03 14.45
N VAL A 245 33.02 -6.91 13.29
CA VAL A 245 32.42 -8.01 12.53
C VAL A 245 32.70 -7.81 11.05
N ALA A 246 33.29 -8.82 10.40
CA ALA A 246 33.53 -8.78 8.95
C ALA A 246 32.21 -8.70 8.15
N ILE A 247 32.33 -8.27 6.91
CA ILE A 247 31.26 -8.36 5.90
C ILE A 247 31.57 -9.46 4.90
N SER A 248 30.55 -9.91 4.16
CA SER A 248 30.75 -10.90 3.11
C SER A 248 31.47 -10.30 1.88
N PRO A 249 32.25 -11.10 1.12
CA PRO A 249 32.86 -10.64 -0.11
C PRO A 249 31.90 -10.09 -1.15
N GLU A 250 30.68 -10.65 -1.19
CA GLU A 250 29.62 -10.22 -2.10
C GLU A 250 29.12 -8.82 -1.75
N LEU A 251 28.99 -8.51 -0.45
CA LEU A 251 28.62 -7.16 0.00
C LEU A 251 29.76 -6.17 -0.29
N GLU A 252 31.00 -6.56 -0.08
CA GLU A 252 32.18 -5.74 -0.40
C GLU A 252 32.24 -5.40 -1.90
N ALA A 253 32.07 -6.39 -2.77
CA ALA A 253 32.01 -6.19 -4.21
C ALA A 253 30.84 -5.28 -4.62
N SER A 254 29.70 -5.39 -3.95
CA SER A 254 28.53 -4.54 -4.18
C SER A 254 28.81 -3.09 -3.77
N LEU A 255 29.49 -2.85 -2.65
CA LEU A 255 29.89 -1.51 -2.21
C LEU A 255 30.88 -0.84 -3.18
N ASP A 256 31.81 -1.62 -3.75
CA ASP A 256 32.75 -1.10 -4.77
C ASP A 256 32.03 -0.71 -6.06
N ALA A 257 31.06 -1.53 -6.50
CA ALA A 257 30.21 -1.20 -7.64
C ALA A 257 29.35 0.06 -7.39
N ASP A 258 28.79 0.20 -6.19
CA ASP A 258 28.03 1.37 -5.77
C ASP A 258 28.90 2.64 -5.76
N ARG A 259 30.11 2.54 -5.24
CA ARG A 259 31.08 3.63 -5.25
C ARG A 259 31.39 4.11 -6.65
N ALA A 260 31.54 3.19 -7.60
CA ALA A 260 31.78 3.53 -8.99
C ALA A 260 30.57 4.18 -9.66
N ALA A 261 29.35 3.70 -9.37
CA ALA A 261 28.11 4.21 -9.96
C ALA A 261 27.65 5.55 -9.36
N LEU A 262 27.90 5.76 -8.06
CA LEU A 262 27.44 6.91 -7.28
C LEU A 262 28.58 7.58 -6.50
N PRO A 263 29.65 8.10 -7.17
CA PRO A 263 30.83 8.65 -6.50
C PRO A 263 30.53 9.86 -5.61
N ALA A 264 29.50 10.65 -5.93
CA ALA A 264 29.09 11.79 -5.13
C ALA A 264 28.52 11.38 -3.76
N VAL A 265 27.77 10.26 -3.71
CA VAL A 265 27.27 9.68 -2.45
C VAL A 265 28.44 9.21 -1.59
N HIS A 266 29.40 8.51 -2.21
CA HIS A 266 30.61 8.10 -1.51
C HIS A 266 31.35 9.28 -0.90
N ALA A 267 31.62 10.33 -1.68
CA ALA A 267 32.33 11.52 -1.21
C ALA A 267 31.63 12.19 -0.02
N ARG A 268 30.27 12.17 -0.02
CA ARG A 268 29.48 12.78 1.05
C ARG A 268 29.46 11.96 2.34
N PHE A 269 29.35 10.63 2.24
CA PHE A 269 29.06 9.78 3.39
C PHE A 269 30.24 8.92 3.87
N ALA A 270 31.33 8.78 3.11
CA ALA A 270 32.45 7.91 3.47
C ALA A 270 33.09 8.24 4.83
N SER A 271 33.19 9.52 5.20
CA SER A 271 33.73 9.91 6.50
C SER A 271 32.70 9.73 7.64
N LEU A 272 31.42 9.90 7.36
CA LEU A 272 30.33 9.75 8.34
C LEU A 272 30.03 8.29 8.66
N SER A 273 30.21 7.40 7.67
CA SER A 273 29.99 5.95 7.78
C SER A 273 31.32 5.17 7.81
N ALA A 274 32.39 5.81 8.28
CA ALA A 274 33.71 5.18 8.31
C ALA A 274 33.70 3.94 9.21
N GLY A 275 33.95 2.77 8.61
CA GLY A 275 33.91 1.49 9.29
C GLY A 275 32.47 0.95 9.52
N GLU A 276 31.45 1.51 8.88
CA GLU A 276 30.03 1.08 8.95
C GLU A 276 29.51 0.72 7.55
N PRO A 277 29.92 -0.42 6.97
CA PRO A 277 29.64 -0.79 5.59
C PRO A 277 28.13 -0.92 5.27
N TYR A 278 27.32 -1.41 6.21
CA TYR A 278 25.87 -1.52 6.03
C TYR A 278 25.20 -0.15 5.95
N ARG A 279 25.62 0.81 6.78
CA ARG A 279 25.13 2.19 6.71
C ARG A 279 25.55 2.87 5.41
N MET A 280 26.78 2.61 4.93
CA MET A 280 27.24 3.10 3.63
C MET A 280 26.41 2.50 2.48
N LYS A 281 26.07 1.19 2.55
CA LYS A 281 25.17 0.54 1.59
C LYS A 281 23.79 1.19 1.56
N LEU A 282 23.22 1.47 2.73
CA LEU A 282 21.92 2.15 2.84
C LEU A 282 21.96 3.59 2.29
N ALA A 283 23.08 4.30 2.38
CA ALA A 283 23.23 5.61 1.74
C ALA A 283 23.13 5.52 0.20
N TYR A 284 23.71 4.49 -0.41
CA TYR A 284 23.56 4.24 -1.85
C TYR A 284 22.13 3.83 -2.21
N VAL A 285 21.50 2.95 -1.43
CA VAL A 285 20.09 2.55 -1.60
C VAL A 285 19.17 3.75 -1.53
N HIS A 286 19.34 4.62 -0.54
CA HIS A 286 18.61 5.87 -0.39
C HIS A 286 18.70 6.75 -1.64
N GLN A 287 19.92 6.95 -2.16
CA GLN A 287 20.11 7.76 -3.37
C GLN A 287 19.44 7.13 -4.59
N ARG A 288 19.53 5.79 -4.76
CA ARG A 288 18.85 5.11 -5.86
C ARG A 288 17.33 5.23 -5.78
N LEU A 289 16.76 5.11 -4.59
CA LEU A 289 15.30 5.34 -4.40
C LEU A 289 14.91 6.79 -4.73
N THR A 290 15.75 7.75 -4.33
CA THR A 290 15.55 9.17 -4.67
C THR A 290 15.57 9.39 -6.18
N ASN A 291 16.57 8.84 -6.85
CA ASN A 291 16.70 8.91 -8.32
C ASN A 291 15.53 8.19 -9.02
N THR A 292 15.09 7.04 -8.48
CA THR A 292 13.91 6.31 -8.99
C THR A 292 12.66 7.18 -8.91
N ARG A 293 12.45 7.86 -7.79
CA ARG A 293 11.31 8.78 -7.59
C ARG A 293 11.35 9.93 -8.61
N GLU A 294 12.51 10.57 -8.76
CA GLU A 294 12.71 11.67 -9.71
C GLU A 294 12.51 11.21 -11.16
N ARG A 295 13.04 10.04 -11.52
CA ARG A 295 12.88 9.44 -12.86
C ARG A 295 11.41 9.16 -13.17
N LEU A 296 10.67 8.52 -12.26
CA LEU A 296 9.25 8.20 -12.47
C LEU A 296 8.40 9.47 -12.55
N ALA A 297 8.72 10.50 -11.78
CA ALA A 297 8.03 11.79 -11.85
C ALA A 297 8.29 12.52 -13.18
N ALA A 298 9.49 12.37 -13.75
CA ALA A 298 9.88 13.01 -15.01
C ALA A 298 9.56 12.18 -16.26
N GLY A 299 9.14 10.92 -16.11
CA GLY A 299 8.94 9.99 -17.24
C GLY A 299 10.25 9.64 -17.96
N GLY A 300 11.38 9.60 -17.24
CA GLY A 300 12.70 9.34 -17.80
C GLY A 300 13.06 7.86 -17.90
N ASP A 301 14.13 7.56 -18.63
CA ASP A 301 14.66 6.21 -18.81
C ASP A 301 15.42 5.72 -17.56
N HIS A 302 15.38 4.41 -17.34
CA HIS A 302 16.15 3.75 -16.29
C HIS A 302 17.67 3.81 -16.55
N LEU A 303 18.42 4.19 -15.54
CA LEU A 303 19.89 4.25 -15.56
C LEU A 303 20.48 3.16 -14.64
N PRO A 304 21.01 2.05 -15.19
CA PRO A 304 21.56 0.95 -14.39
C PRO A 304 22.58 1.43 -13.37
N GLY A 305 22.48 0.93 -12.13
CA GLY A 305 23.35 1.31 -11.02
C GLY A 305 23.05 2.68 -10.38
N ARG A 306 22.22 3.52 -11.00
CA ARG A 306 21.85 4.84 -10.47
C ARG A 306 20.45 4.94 -9.92
N ASP A 307 19.52 4.13 -10.42
CA ASP A 307 18.15 3.99 -9.93
C ASP A 307 17.72 2.54 -10.00
N TYR A 308 16.53 2.24 -9.48
CA TYR A 308 15.91 0.92 -9.53
C TYR A 308 14.91 0.81 -10.67
N ARG A 309 14.98 -0.26 -11.43
CA ARG A 309 13.98 -0.57 -12.44
C ARG A 309 12.69 -1.08 -11.80
N THR A 310 12.83 -1.97 -10.79
CA THR A 310 11.73 -2.65 -10.10
C THR A 310 11.98 -2.70 -8.59
N ALA A 311 10.94 -2.99 -7.82
CA ALA A 311 11.07 -3.25 -6.39
C ALA A 311 11.89 -4.53 -6.09
N ALA A 312 11.91 -5.49 -7.01
CA ALA A 312 12.71 -6.71 -6.88
C ALA A 312 14.23 -6.40 -6.86
N ASP A 313 14.68 -5.37 -7.58
CA ASP A 313 16.09 -4.95 -7.54
C ASP A 313 16.48 -4.45 -6.14
N LEU A 314 15.61 -3.67 -5.50
CA LEU A 314 15.79 -3.22 -4.11
C LEU A 314 15.79 -4.41 -3.14
N ILE A 315 14.83 -5.34 -3.29
CA ILE A 315 14.78 -6.56 -2.47
C ILE A 315 16.09 -7.34 -2.60
N GLY A 316 16.64 -7.50 -3.81
CA GLY A 316 17.90 -8.17 -4.04
C GLY A 316 19.06 -7.55 -3.25
N GLU A 317 19.17 -6.22 -3.21
CA GLU A 317 20.21 -5.53 -2.42
C GLU A 317 19.99 -5.70 -0.91
N LEU A 318 18.77 -5.63 -0.42
CA LEU A 318 18.47 -5.86 0.99
C LEU A 318 18.71 -7.33 1.39
N CYS A 319 18.39 -8.29 0.52
CA CYS A 319 18.73 -9.71 0.73
C CYS A 319 20.24 -9.94 0.79
N LEU A 320 21.03 -9.26 -0.04
CA LEU A 320 22.50 -9.31 0.02
C LEU A 320 23.02 -8.82 1.38
N MET A 321 22.46 -7.73 1.90
CA MET A 321 22.80 -7.23 3.23
C MET A 321 22.42 -8.24 4.32
N SER A 322 21.21 -8.82 4.23
CA SER A 322 20.73 -9.85 5.16
C SER A 322 21.65 -11.08 5.17
N ALA A 323 22.01 -11.59 4.00
CA ALA A 323 22.90 -12.73 3.86
C ALA A 323 24.31 -12.47 4.46
N SER A 324 24.84 -11.26 4.22
CA SER A 324 26.12 -10.85 4.81
C SER A 324 26.07 -10.79 6.34
N LEU A 325 24.96 -10.26 6.92
CA LEU A 325 24.75 -10.25 8.35
C LEU A 325 24.65 -11.67 8.93
N GLU A 326 23.88 -12.57 8.30
CA GLU A 326 23.72 -13.95 8.75
C GLU A 326 25.05 -14.71 8.75
N ALA A 327 25.86 -14.55 7.71
CA ALA A 327 27.19 -15.17 7.59
C ALA A 327 28.18 -14.67 8.64
N ASN A 328 27.98 -13.47 9.19
CA ASN A 328 28.90 -12.78 10.09
C ASN A 328 28.32 -12.50 11.49
N ARG A 329 27.56 -13.45 12.05
CA ARG A 329 26.97 -13.41 13.41
C ARG A 329 25.91 -12.35 13.63
N GLY A 330 25.41 -11.70 12.58
CA GLY A 330 24.36 -10.68 12.63
C GLY A 330 22.94 -11.24 12.42
N THR A 331 22.69 -12.51 12.71
CA THR A 331 21.40 -13.20 12.44
C THR A 331 20.19 -12.48 13.04
N LEU A 332 20.33 -11.89 14.23
CA LEU A 332 19.22 -11.15 14.85
C LEU A 332 18.87 -9.88 14.07
N LEU A 333 19.89 -9.17 13.57
CA LEU A 333 19.70 -7.97 12.75
C LEU A 333 19.11 -8.33 11.37
N ALA A 334 19.62 -9.39 10.76
CA ALA A 334 19.14 -9.89 9.48
C ALA A 334 17.67 -10.30 9.54
N ARG A 335 17.26 -11.01 10.60
CA ARG A 335 15.89 -11.50 10.80
C ARG A 335 14.96 -10.48 11.48
N GLY A 336 15.49 -9.38 12.01
CA GLY A 336 14.75 -8.26 12.56
C GLY A 336 14.52 -7.16 11.52
N SER A 337 15.06 -5.97 11.76
CA SER A 337 14.81 -4.74 10.99
C SER A 337 15.04 -4.90 9.48
N VAL A 338 16.07 -5.64 9.06
CA VAL A 338 16.34 -5.84 7.62
C VAL A 338 15.25 -6.68 6.97
N ARG A 339 14.85 -7.80 7.60
CA ARG A 339 13.76 -8.65 7.11
C ARG A 339 12.43 -7.91 7.10
N SER A 340 12.12 -7.13 8.13
CA SER A 340 10.93 -6.29 8.19
C SER A 340 10.85 -5.36 6.97
N LEU A 341 11.94 -4.68 6.64
CA LEU A 341 12.00 -3.82 5.46
C LEU A 341 11.83 -4.61 4.15
N ILE A 342 12.47 -5.77 4.00
CA ILE A 342 12.28 -6.64 2.82
C ILE A 342 10.82 -7.02 2.67
N ARG A 343 10.14 -7.45 3.75
CA ARG A 343 8.71 -7.79 3.75
C ARG A 343 7.83 -6.60 3.37
N ARG A 344 8.17 -5.42 3.88
CA ARG A 344 7.48 -4.18 3.53
C ARG A 344 7.60 -3.91 2.02
N VAL A 345 8.79 -3.97 1.44
CA VAL A 345 9.00 -3.79 -0.01
C VAL A 345 8.24 -4.86 -0.81
N ALA A 346 8.25 -6.11 -0.37
CA ALA A 346 7.53 -7.20 -1.02
C ALA A 346 6.01 -7.01 -1.01
N ALA A 347 5.46 -6.43 0.08
CA ALA A 347 4.04 -6.17 0.24
C ALA A 347 3.54 -5.00 -0.60
N VAL A 348 4.25 -3.87 -0.60
CA VAL A 348 3.77 -2.60 -1.18
C VAL A 348 4.45 -2.23 -2.49
N GLY A 349 5.60 -2.81 -2.82
CA GLY A 349 6.38 -2.41 -3.99
C GLY A 349 6.70 -0.92 -3.99
N PHE A 350 6.86 -0.33 -5.18
CA PHE A 350 7.03 1.12 -5.32
C PHE A 350 5.70 1.87 -5.41
N GLY A 351 4.60 1.18 -5.73
CA GLY A 351 3.28 1.77 -5.98
C GLY A 351 2.25 1.56 -4.86
N MET A 352 2.65 1.03 -3.70
CA MET A 352 1.82 0.74 -2.52
C MET A 352 0.72 -0.29 -2.74
N ALA A 353 0.05 -0.29 -3.87
CA ALA A 353 -0.99 -1.25 -4.26
C ALA A 353 -0.95 -1.50 -5.77
N VAL A 354 -1.37 -2.69 -6.18
CA VAL A 354 -1.58 -3.03 -7.58
C VAL A 354 -2.93 -2.46 -8.02
N MET A 355 -2.93 -1.67 -9.07
CA MET A 355 -4.17 -1.13 -9.61
C MET A 355 -4.81 -2.13 -10.57
N ASP A 356 -6.05 -2.52 -10.28
CA ASP A 356 -6.88 -3.29 -11.19
C ASP A 356 -7.65 -2.33 -12.10
N ILE A 357 -7.57 -2.55 -13.41
CA ILE A 357 -8.32 -1.77 -14.40
C ILE A 357 -9.61 -2.53 -14.71
N ARG A 358 -10.74 -1.86 -14.48
CA ARG A 358 -12.06 -2.36 -14.83
C ARG A 358 -12.65 -1.52 -15.95
N GLU A 359 -13.19 -2.20 -16.97
CA GLU A 359 -13.81 -1.55 -18.10
C GLU A 359 -15.04 -2.34 -18.56
N HIS A 360 -16.02 -1.65 -19.10
CA HIS A 360 -17.21 -2.27 -19.64
C HIS A 360 -16.91 -3.12 -20.89
N ALA A 361 -17.46 -4.32 -20.96
CA ALA A 361 -17.18 -5.27 -22.05
C ALA A 361 -17.42 -4.68 -23.47
N SER A 362 -18.36 -3.76 -23.63
CA SER A 362 -18.59 -3.10 -24.93
C SER A 362 -17.39 -2.29 -25.40
N ARG A 363 -16.60 -1.70 -24.50
CA ARG A 363 -15.39 -0.95 -24.84
C ARG A 363 -14.32 -1.84 -25.45
N HIS A 364 -14.16 -3.06 -24.93
CA HIS A 364 -13.27 -4.06 -25.51
C HIS A 364 -13.70 -4.44 -26.93
N HIS A 365 -15.02 -4.55 -27.16
CA HIS A 365 -15.54 -4.83 -28.50
C HIS A 365 -15.32 -3.67 -29.49
N LEU A 366 -15.48 -2.41 -29.06
CA LEU A 366 -15.18 -1.24 -29.86
C LEU A 366 -13.69 -1.17 -30.24
N LEU A 367 -12.81 -1.42 -29.28
CA LEU A 367 -11.36 -1.51 -29.50
C LEU A 367 -11.02 -2.57 -30.56
N LEU A 368 -11.55 -3.78 -30.37
CA LEU A 368 -11.29 -4.88 -31.30
C LEU A 368 -11.85 -4.58 -32.70
N ALA A 369 -13.00 -3.92 -32.79
CA ALA A 369 -13.55 -3.45 -34.06
C ALA A 369 -12.58 -2.48 -34.74
N GLU A 370 -12.11 -1.47 -34.04
CA GLU A 370 -11.12 -0.52 -34.59
C GLU A 370 -9.83 -1.20 -35.05
N LEU A 371 -9.31 -2.14 -34.28
CA LEU A 371 -8.10 -2.89 -34.61
C LEU A 371 -8.28 -3.72 -35.89
N TYR A 372 -9.34 -4.54 -35.97
CA TYR A 372 -9.59 -5.38 -37.14
C TYR A 372 -9.94 -4.58 -38.38
N ASP A 373 -10.68 -3.47 -38.26
CA ASP A 373 -10.99 -2.58 -39.39
C ASP A 373 -9.71 -1.94 -39.95
N ARG A 374 -8.76 -1.56 -39.11
CA ARG A 374 -7.47 -1.01 -39.53
C ARG A 374 -6.54 -2.04 -40.15
N LEU A 375 -6.61 -3.28 -39.69
CA LEU A 375 -5.86 -4.41 -40.26
C LEU A 375 -6.42 -4.79 -41.64
N GLY A 376 -7.71 -4.58 -41.87
CA GLY A 376 -8.37 -4.91 -43.16
C GLY A 376 -8.39 -6.43 -43.43
N GLU A 377 -8.33 -7.28 -42.44
CA GLU A 377 -8.21 -8.73 -42.56
C GLU A 377 -9.55 -9.47 -42.55
N LEU A 378 -10.62 -8.77 -42.18
CA LEU A 378 -11.95 -9.39 -42.06
C LEU A 378 -12.80 -8.99 -43.27
N GLU A 379 -13.44 -9.97 -43.92
CA GLU A 379 -14.42 -9.73 -44.97
C GLU A 379 -15.70 -9.06 -44.43
N VAL A 380 -16.07 -9.37 -43.21
CA VAL A 380 -17.19 -8.77 -42.46
C VAL A 380 -16.64 -7.98 -41.28
N PRO A 381 -17.02 -6.70 -41.10
CA PRO A 381 -16.59 -5.90 -39.98
C PRO A 381 -16.81 -6.62 -38.64
N TYR A 382 -15.85 -6.50 -37.70
CA TYR A 382 -15.89 -7.20 -36.41
C TYR A 382 -17.20 -6.95 -35.65
N GLU A 383 -17.76 -5.75 -35.70
CA GLU A 383 -19.01 -5.41 -35.05
C GLU A 383 -20.22 -6.21 -35.54
N ARG A 384 -20.18 -6.63 -36.81
CA ARG A 384 -21.26 -7.41 -37.46
C ARG A 384 -21.16 -8.92 -37.25
N LEU A 385 -20.04 -9.38 -36.70
CA LEU A 385 -19.87 -10.79 -36.38
C LEU A 385 -20.83 -11.19 -35.22
N ASP A 386 -21.41 -12.33 -35.32
CA ASP A 386 -22.16 -12.92 -34.20
C ASP A 386 -21.22 -13.38 -33.06
N ARG A 387 -21.80 -13.77 -31.93
CA ARG A 387 -21.03 -14.20 -30.76
C ARG A 387 -20.11 -15.40 -31.06
N GLN A 388 -20.59 -16.36 -31.85
CA GLN A 388 -19.83 -17.58 -32.15
C GLN A 388 -18.63 -17.27 -33.06
N ALA A 389 -18.84 -16.45 -34.09
CA ALA A 389 -17.79 -16.00 -34.99
C ALA A 389 -16.73 -15.17 -34.27
N ARG A 390 -17.15 -14.23 -33.39
CA ARG A 390 -16.20 -13.47 -32.55
C ARG A 390 -15.39 -14.37 -31.63
N THR A 391 -16.05 -15.33 -30.98
CA THR A 391 -15.35 -16.28 -30.10
C THR A 391 -14.32 -17.11 -30.85
N GLY A 392 -14.67 -17.62 -32.04
CA GLY A 392 -13.75 -18.38 -32.88
C GLY A 392 -12.57 -17.53 -33.35
N LEU A 393 -12.82 -16.29 -33.80
CA LEU A 393 -11.80 -15.35 -34.21
C LEU A 393 -10.81 -15.04 -33.07
N LEU A 394 -11.32 -14.67 -31.91
CA LEU A 394 -10.48 -14.33 -30.77
C LEU A 394 -9.72 -15.53 -30.21
N ALA A 395 -10.32 -16.72 -30.20
CA ALA A 395 -9.62 -17.95 -29.80
C ALA A 395 -8.46 -18.27 -30.75
N ALA A 396 -8.66 -18.09 -32.06
CA ALA A 396 -7.59 -18.28 -33.03
C ALA A 396 -6.46 -17.26 -32.88
N GLU A 397 -6.81 -15.99 -32.61
CA GLU A 397 -5.84 -14.92 -32.37
C GLU A 397 -5.00 -15.16 -31.09
N MET A 398 -5.63 -15.63 -30.02
CA MET A 398 -4.93 -15.97 -28.76
C MET A 398 -3.91 -17.09 -28.90
N LEU A 399 -4.07 -17.98 -29.88
CA LEU A 399 -3.09 -19.03 -30.21
C LEU A 399 -1.93 -18.47 -31.08
N GLY A 400 -2.12 -17.31 -31.69
CA GLY A 400 -1.12 -16.62 -32.49
C GLY A 400 -0.07 -15.93 -31.61
N ARG A 401 1.11 -15.63 -32.23
CA ARG A 401 2.18 -14.86 -31.57
C ARG A 401 2.30 -13.44 -32.10
N ARG A 402 1.44 -13.03 -33.03
CA ARG A 402 1.50 -11.68 -33.60
C ARG A 402 0.87 -10.67 -32.63
N PRO A 403 1.42 -9.47 -32.51
CA PRO A 403 0.72 -8.39 -31.82
C PRO A 403 -0.47 -7.93 -32.69
N LEU A 404 -1.67 -7.86 -32.12
CA LEU A 404 -2.86 -7.37 -32.80
C LEU A 404 -2.76 -5.87 -33.13
N ALA A 405 -2.01 -5.14 -32.32
CA ALA A 405 -1.70 -3.72 -32.52
C ALA A 405 -0.20 -3.55 -32.87
N PRO A 406 0.18 -3.59 -34.17
CA PRO A 406 1.55 -3.31 -34.54
C PRO A 406 1.93 -1.85 -34.25
N PRO A 407 3.22 -1.55 -33.94
CA PRO A 407 3.67 -0.22 -33.49
C PRO A 407 3.38 0.94 -34.46
N ALA A 408 3.12 0.63 -35.75
CA ALA A 408 2.84 1.62 -36.78
C ALA A 408 1.38 2.06 -36.83
N ILE A 409 0.46 1.37 -36.13
CA ILE A 409 -0.96 1.74 -36.16
C ILE A 409 -1.21 2.91 -35.20
N ARG A 410 -1.72 4.01 -35.71
CA ARG A 410 -2.26 5.09 -34.86
C ARG A 410 -3.65 4.65 -34.38
N LEU A 411 -3.77 4.37 -33.13
CA LEU A 411 -5.03 4.04 -32.47
C LEU A 411 -5.71 5.32 -31.97
N SER A 412 -7.04 5.27 -31.80
CA SER A 412 -7.76 6.32 -31.09
C SER A 412 -7.28 6.45 -29.65
N GLU A 413 -7.55 7.58 -28.99
CA GLU A 413 -7.16 7.78 -27.58
C GLU A 413 -7.72 6.68 -26.67
N ASP A 414 -8.93 6.21 -26.95
CA ASP A 414 -9.56 5.10 -26.23
C ASP A 414 -8.79 3.77 -26.41
N CYS A 415 -8.14 3.57 -27.56
CA CYS A 415 -7.36 2.38 -27.87
C CYS A 415 -5.92 2.41 -27.31
N LEU A 416 -5.30 3.60 -27.22
CA LEU A 416 -3.94 3.75 -26.67
C LEU A 416 -3.80 3.25 -25.24
N LEU A 417 -4.89 3.22 -24.50
CA LEU A 417 -4.97 2.73 -23.14
C LEU A 417 -4.69 1.24 -22.94
N TYR A 418 -4.90 0.45 -23.97
CA TYR A 418 -4.73 -1.00 -23.91
C TYR A 418 -3.40 -1.46 -24.50
N THR A 419 -2.63 -0.53 -25.04
CA THR A 419 -1.36 -0.82 -25.73
C THR A 419 -0.14 -0.18 -25.05
N SER A 420 -0.34 0.65 -24.05
CA SER A 420 0.71 1.25 -23.20
C SER A 420 0.74 0.56 -21.78
#